data_c3ae8b5309de57099022e22a33ca5205
#
_entry.id   c3ae8b5309de57099022e22a33ca5205
#
_cell.length_a   1.000
_cell.length_b   1.000
_cell.length_c   1.000
_cell.angle_alpha   90.00
_cell.angle_beta   90.00
_cell.angle_gamma   90.00
#
_symmetry.space_group_name_H-M   'P 1'
#
loop_
_entity.id
_entity.type
_entity.pdbx_description
1 polymer ?
#
loop_
_entity_poly.entity_id
_entity_poly.type
_entity_poly.pdbx_seq_one_letter_code
_entity_poly.pdbx_strand_id
1 'polypeptide(L)'
;MTTDSQYQDFVPPHRLLMGPGPSMVHPRVLQALSQPLLGHLDPVFLTLMNDIQALLRATFHTQNEFTIALSGTGSAGMEAVIANLIEPGDRAIVGVNGVFGTRLATMIERSGGLPIRIEAPWGATIPIEALEQELARSAPVKAVVLVHAETSTGALQPLEDVGALCRAHDALLIVDAVTSLGGIPVEVDTWGIDACYSGTQKCLSCPPGLAPLTVSPRGMGAIRQRRAPCHSWYLDLSLIADYWNDHSRAYHH
;
A
#
# COMPACT_ATOMS: atom_id res chain seq x y z
N MET A 1 -29.24 -41.19 -15.96
CA MET A 1 -29.29 -39.84 -16.49
C MET A 1 -27.91 -39.24 -16.32
N THR A 2 -27.10 -39.33 -17.36
CA THR A 2 -25.77 -38.71 -17.40
C THR A 2 -26.01 -37.19 -17.55
N THR A 3 -25.79 -36.43 -16.51
CA THR A 3 -25.64 -34.98 -16.62
C THR A 3 -24.36 -34.75 -17.40
N ASP A 4 -24.47 -34.66 -18.73
CA ASP A 4 -23.41 -34.03 -19.53
C ASP A 4 -23.12 -32.67 -18.89
N SER A 5 -21.94 -32.54 -18.31
CA SER A 5 -21.60 -31.31 -17.59
C SER A 5 -21.57 -30.19 -18.62
N GLN A 6 -22.47 -29.24 -18.48
CA GLN A 6 -22.58 -28.05 -19.32
C GLN A 6 -21.31 -27.18 -19.25
N TYR A 7 -20.37 -27.57 -18.37
CA TYR A 7 -19.15 -26.84 -18.07
C TYR A 7 -17.93 -27.70 -18.45
N GLN A 8 -17.09 -27.15 -19.28
CA GLN A 8 -15.79 -27.73 -19.62
C GLN A 8 -14.70 -27.01 -18.81
N ASP A 9 -13.60 -27.70 -18.58
CA ASP A 9 -12.41 -27.06 -17.98
C ASP A 9 -11.98 -25.86 -18.81
N PHE A 10 -11.82 -24.72 -18.15
CA PHE A 10 -11.39 -23.50 -18.82
C PHE A 10 -9.89 -23.55 -19.13
N VAL A 11 -9.55 -23.54 -20.39
CA VAL A 11 -8.16 -23.43 -20.87
C VAL A 11 -7.95 -22.00 -21.40
N PRO A 12 -7.28 -21.13 -20.63
CA PRO A 12 -7.08 -19.76 -21.08
C PRO A 12 -6.18 -19.70 -22.31
N PRO A 13 -6.47 -18.83 -23.30
CA PRO A 13 -5.57 -18.64 -24.42
C PRO A 13 -4.28 -17.95 -23.95
N HIS A 14 -3.16 -18.31 -24.57
CA HIS A 14 -1.90 -17.61 -24.31
C HIS A 14 -2.01 -16.15 -24.75
N ARG A 15 -1.66 -15.22 -23.85
CA ARG A 15 -1.64 -13.77 -24.10
C ARG A 15 -0.35 -13.17 -23.58
N LEU A 16 0.27 -12.28 -24.34
CA LEU A 16 1.34 -11.42 -23.86
C LEU A 16 0.71 -10.18 -23.24
N LEU A 17 0.91 -9.99 -21.94
CA LEU A 17 0.35 -8.85 -21.21
C LEU A 17 1.30 -7.65 -21.34
N MET A 18 0.88 -6.60 -22.05
CA MET A 18 1.67 -5.40 -22.35
C MET A 18 1.11 -4.14 -21.67
N GLY A 19 0.07 -4.30 -20.81
CA GLY A 19 -0.53 -3.19 -20.07
C GLY A 19 0.19 -2.91 -18.74
N PRO A 20 -0.22 -1.87 -18.01
CA PRO A 20 0.41 -1.48 -16.73
C PRO A 20 0.03 -2.40 -15.55
N GLY A 21 -0.48 -3.57 -15.84
CA GLY A 21 -0.88 -4.64 -14.92
C GLY A 21 -2.31 -5.14 -15.17
N PRO A 22 -2.56 -6.44 -14.89
CA PRO A 22 -1.62 -7.40 -14.31
C PRO A 22 -0.43 -7.69 -15.23
N SER A 23 0.72 -8.03 -14.64
CA SER A 23 1.94 -8.42 -15.35
C SER A 23 1.98 -9.92 -15.63
N MET A 24 2.91 -10.33 -16.52
CA MET A 24 3.21 -11.75 -16.73
C MET A 24 3.75 -12.36 -15.43
N VAL A 25 3.12 -13.44 -14.98
CA VAL A 25 3.52 -14.13 -13.75
C VAL A 25 4.64 -15.13 -14.08
N HIS A 26 5.71 -15.12 -13.27
CA HIS A 26 6.81 -16.06 -13.45
C HIS A 26 6.34 -17.51 -13.21
N PRO A 27 6.73 -18.52 -14.02
CA PRO A 27 6.28 -19.91 -13.87
C PRO A 27 6.50 -20.52 -12.48
N ARG A 28 7.60 -20.17 -11.80
CA ARG A 28 7.84 -20.63 -10.41
C ARG A 28 6.80 -20.10 -9.41
N VAL A 29 6.26 -18.91 -9.63
CA VAL A 29 5.19 -18.35 -8.80
C VAL A 29 3.89 -19.11 -9.02
N LEU A 30 3.53 -19.40 -10.29
CA LEU A 30 2.37 -20.23 -10.62
C LEU A 30 2.50 -21.64 -10.02
N GLN A 31 3.69 -22.24 -10.07
CA GLN A 31 3.96 -23.54 -9.46
C GLN A 31 3.79 -23.48 -7.93
N ALA A 32 4.22 -22.41 -7.27
CA ALA A 32 4.05 -22.24 -5.82
C ALA A 32 2.57 -22.19 -5.41
N LEU A 33 1.70 -21.61 -6.24
CA LEU A 33 0.26 -21.55 -5.98
C LEU A 33 -0.43 -22.90 -6.04
N SER A 34 0.19 -23.93 -6.65
CA SER A 34 -0.35 -25.28 -6.73
C SER A 34 0.12 -26.19 -5.58
N GLN A 35 0.89 -25.68 -4.62
CA GLN A 35 1.36 -26.45 -3.47
C GLN A 35 0.23 -26.70 -2.47
N PRO A 36 0.32 -27.79 -1.65
CA PRO A 36 -0.64 -28.04 -0.58
C PRO A 36 -0.76 -26.85 0.37
N LEU A 37 -1.99 -26.65 0.88
CA LEU A 37 -2.27 -25.60 1.84
C LEU A 37 -1.70 -25.95 3.22
N LEU A 38 -1.21 -24.94 3.93
CA LEU A 38 -0.81 -25.01 5.33
C LEU A 38 -1.83 -24.28 6.20
N GLY A 39 -1.99 -24.72 7.44
CA GLY A 39 -2.79 -23.98 8.42
C GLY A 39 -2.13 -22.62 8.75
N HIS A 40 -2.94 -21.60 9.00
CA HIS A 40 -2.44 -20.23 9.28
C HIS A 40 -1.66 -20.10 10.59
N LEU A 41 -1.70 -21.10 11.48
CA LEU A 41 -0.89 -21.19 12.69
C LEU A 41 0.13 -22.33 12.63
N ASP A 42 0.28 -23.01 11.49
CA ASP A 42 1.29 -24.04 11.29
C ASP A 42 2.71 -23.43 11.44
N PRO A 43 3.62 -24.05 12.19
CA PRO A 43 4.99 -23.53 12.38
C PRO A 43 5.73 -23.27 11.06
N VAL A 44 5.51 -24.10 10.04
CA VAL A 44 6.12 -23.91 8.71
C VAL A 44 5.55 -22.67 8.03
N PHE A 45 4.23 -22.44 8.15
CA PHE A 45 3.60 -21.23 7.62
C PHE A 45 4.07 -19.97 8.34
N LEU A 46 4.25 -20.03 9.67
CA LEU A 46 4.78 -18.92 10.45
C LEU A 46 6.21 -18.57 10.05
N THR A 47 7.05 -19.58 9.76
CA THR A 47 8.39 -19.35 9.21
C THR A 47 8.33 -18.67 7.84
N LEU A 48 7.44 -19.13 6.96
CA LEU A 48 7.20 -18.50 5.65
C LEU A 48 6.77 -17.03 5.79
N MET A 49 5.92 -16.70 6.77
CA MET A 49 5.53 -15.30 7.03
C MET A 49 6.74 -14.44 7.41
N ASN A 50 7.65 -14.94 8.25
CA ASN A 50 8.88 -14.22 8.64
C ASN A 50 9.78 -13.99 7.43
N ASP A 51 9.93 -14.99 6.57
CA ASP A 51 10.72 -14.87 5.32
C ASP A 51 10.09 -13.83 4.38
N ILE A 52 8.76 -13.81 4.25
CA ILE A 52 8.04 -12.80 3.48
C ILE A 52 8.29 -11.40 4.04
N GLN A 53 8.22 -11.21 5.35
CA GLN A 53 8.51 -9.92 5.98
C GLN A 53 9.95 -9.45 5.68
N ALA A 54 10.93 -10.35 5.80
CA ALA A 54 12.33 -10.04 5.52
C ALA A 54 12.53 -9.63 4.05
N LEU A 55 11.95 -10.38 3.12
CA LEU A 55 12.01 -10.08 1.68
C LEU A 55 11.30 -8.77 1.33
N LEU A 56 10.15 -8.49 1.94
CA LEU A 56 9.44 -7.23 1.72
C LEU A 56 10.21 -6.05 2.29
N ARG A 57 10.82 -6.17 3.49
CA ARG A 57 11.71 -5.13 4.03
C ARG A 57 12.85 -4.81 3.06
N ALA A 58 13.49 -5.84 2.51
CA ALA A 58 14.52 -5.65 1.50
C ALA A 58 13.99 -4.95 0.23
N THR A 59 12.77 -5.29 -0.20
CA THR A 59 12.15 -4.72 -1.41
C THR A 59 11.73 -3.25 -1.22
N PHE A 60 11.26 -2.88 -0.02
CA PHE A 60 10.91 -1.51 0.36
C PHE A 60 12.11 -0.66 0.81
N HIS A 61 13.30 -1.25 0.91
CA HIS A 61 14.49 -0.64 1.51
C HIS A 61 14.18 -0.04 2.89
N THR A 62 13.68 -0.88 3.81
CA THR A 62 13.24 -0.46 5.15
C THR A 62 13.62 -1.44 6.24
N GLN A 63 13.77 -0.92 7.46
CA GLN A 63 13.89 -1.68 8.70
C GLN A 63 12.57 -1.72 9.49
N ASN A 64 11.49 -1.19 8.94
CA ASN A 64 10.19 -1.19 9.61
C ASN A 64 9.76 -2.60 10.01
N GLU A 65 9.53 -2.80 11.29
CA GLU A 65 9.05 -4.08 11.83
C GLU A 65 7.71 -4.47 11.20
N PHE A 66 6.77 -3.52 11.12
CA PHE A 66 5.48 -3.74 10.49
C PHE A 66 5.58 -3.62 8.96
N THR A 67 6.03 -4.71 8.34
CA THR A 67 6.13 -4.87 6.88
C THR A 67 5.53 -6.22 6.52
N ILE A 68 4.41 -6.22 5.80
CA ILE A 68 3.54 -7.38 5.62
C ILE A 68 3.01 -7.52 4.19
N ALA A 69 2.42 -8.66 3.89
CA ALA A 69 1.57 -8.88 2.72
C ALA A 69 0.10 -8.90 3.16
N LEU A 70 -0.61 -7.79 2.98
CA LEU A 70 -2.03 -7.68 3.30
C LEU A 70 -2.86 -8.47 2.29
N SER A 71 -3.87 -9.21 2.76
CA SER A 71 -4.83 -9.89 1.89
C SER A 71 -5.70 -8.87 1.12
N GLY A 72 -5.68 -8.95 -0.20
CA GLY A 72 -6.38 -8.04 -1.10
C GLY A 72 -5.46 -7.47 -2.18
N THR A 73 -6.00 -6.66 -3.07
CA THR A 73 -5.22 -5.99 -4.12
C THR A 73 -4.60 -4.68 -3.60
N GLY A 74 -3.83 -3.97 -4.45
CA GLY A 74 -3.28 -2.66 -4.09
C GLY A 74 -4.32 -1.66 -3.56
N SER A 75 -5.59 -1.76 -4.01
CA SER A 75 -6.68 -0.92 -3.47
C SER A 75 -7.00 -1.26 -2.01
N ALA A 76 -6.84 -2.53 -1.59
CA ALA A 76 -6.98 -2.90 -0.18
C ALA A 76 -5.85 -2.30 0.67
N GLY A 77 -4.61 -2.27 0.15
CA GLY A 77 -3.50 -1.58 0.80
C GLY A 77 -3.74 -0.08 0.94
N MET A 78 -4.23 0.57 -0.13
CA MET A 78 -4.63 1.97 -0.13
C MET A 78 -5.68 2.24 0.95
N GLU A 79 -6.77 1.46 0.98
CA GLU A 79 -7.85 1.62 1.94
C GLU A 79 -7.39 1.34 3.38
N ALA A 80 -6.59 0.30 3.60
CA ALA A 80 -6.05 -0.02 4.90
C ALA A 80 -5.22 1.14 5.47
N VAL A 81 -4.31 1.71 4.67
CA VAL A 81 -3.48 2.84 5.13
C VAL A 81 -4.34 4.06 5.45
N ILE A 82 -5.28 4.43 4.58
CA ILE A 82 -6.13 5.59 4.80
C ILE A 82 -7.07 5.37 6.00
N ALA A 83 -7.73 4.22 6.09
CA ALA A 83 -8.65 3.91 7.19
C ALA A 83 -7.98 3.91 8.58
N ASN A 84 -6.69 3.59 8.64
CA ASN A 84 -5.94 3.53 9.89
C ASN A 84 -5.23 4.84 10.26
N LEU A 85 -4.80 5.64 9.30
CA LEU A 85 -4.01 6.86 9.55
C LEU A 85 -4.83 8.14 9.48
N ILE A 86 -6.00 8.12 8.86
CA ILE A 86 -6.88 9.28 8.74
C ILE A 86 -8.13 9.06 9.59
N GLU A 87 -8.43 10.01 10.45
CA GLU A 87 -9.64 10.04 11.27
C GLU A 87 -10.61 11.13 10.78
N PRO A 88 -11.89 11.03 11.13
CA PRO A 88 -12.85 12.08 10.79
C PRO A 88 -12.38 13.46 11.24
N GLY A 89 -12.37 14.41 10.31
CA GLY A 89 -11.91 15.79 10.52
C GLY A 89 -10.40 16.00 10.32
N ASP A 90 -9.60 14.97 10.15
CA ASP A 90 -8.18 15.13 9.84
C ASP A 90 -7.99 15.74 8.44
N ARG A 91 -7.10 16.73 8.33
CA ARG A 91 -6.69 17.30 7.04
C ARG A 91 -5.57 16.48 6.44
N ALA A 92 -5.70 16.14 5.16
CA ALA A 92 -4.65 15.45 4.42
C ALA A 92 -4.40 16.16 3.07
N ILE A 93 -3.17 16.53 2.79
CA ILE A 93 -2.76 17.05 1.48
C ILE A 93 -2.60 15.87 0.53
N VAL A 94 -3.23 15.96 -0.63
CA VAL A 94 -3.19 14.89 -1.66
C VAL A 94 -2.67 15.46 -2.96
N GLY A 95 -1.59 14.89 -3.47
CA GLY A 95 -1.12 15.19 -4.83
C GLY A 95 -2.02 14.50 -5.86
N VAL A 96 -2.60 15.29 -6.77
CA VAL A 96 -3.54 14.81 -7.80
C VAL A 96 -3.01 15.18 -9.18
N ASN A 97 -2.33 14.23 -9.80
CA ASN A 97 -1.83 14.34 -11.17
C ASN A 97 -2.28 13.16 -12.05
N GLY A 98 -3.37 12.48 -11.63
CA GLY A 98 -3.98 11.38 -12.34
C GLY A 98 -5.11 10.70 -11.56
N VAL A 99 -5.51 9.53 -12.04
CA VAL A 99 -6.66 8.78 -11.51
C VAL A 99 -6.43 8.30 -10.07
N PHE A 100 -5.19 7.86 -9.73
CA PHE A 100 -4.93 7.28 -8.42
C PHE A 100 -4.81 8.35 -7.34
N GLY A 101 -4.26 9.54 -7.65
CA GLY A 101 -4.36 10.70 -6.76
C GLY A 101 -5.81 11.12 -6.48
N THR A 102 -6.65 11.14 -7.50
CA THR A 102 -8.11 11.39 -7.33
C THR A 102 -8.78 10.34 -6.45
N ARG A 103 -8.42 9.06 -6.63
CA ARG A 103 -8.96 7.96 -5.81
C ARG A 103 -8.57 8.10 -4.34
N LEU A 104 -7.31 8.45 -4.05
CA LEU A 104 -6.83 8.73 -2.69
C LEU A 104 -7.64 9.83 -2.01
N ALA A 105 -7.85 10.96 -2.70
CA ALA A 105 -8.67 12.05 -2.18
C ALA A 105 -10.11 11.59 -1.86
N THR A 106 -10.74 10.83 -2.77
CA THR A 106 -12.08 10.28 -2.55
C THR A 106 -12.13 9.31 -1.37
N MET A 107 -11.09 8.50 -1.18
CA MET A 107 -11.00 7.53 -0.08
C MET A 107 -10.85 8.23 1.27
N ILE A 108 -10.08 9.31 1.32
CA ILE A 108 -9.95 10.18 2.51
C ILE A 108 -11.30 10.80 2.86
N GLU A 109 -12.04 11.34 1.87
CA GLU A 109 -13.39 11.88 2.07
C GLU A 109 -14.34 10.82 2.66
N ARG A 110 -14.32 9.60 2.12
CA ARG A 110 -15.14 8.48 2.62
C ARG A 110 -14.79 8.05 4.03
N SER A 111 -13.54 8.23 4.44
CA SER A 111 -13.09 7.99 5.82
C SER A 111 -13.43 9.15 6.77
N GLY A 112 -14.10 10.20 6.27
CA GLY A 112 -14.46 11.38 7.05
C GLY A 112 -13.33 12.42 7.18
N GLY A 113 -12.20 12.20 6.54
CA GLY A 113 -11.09 13.15 6.45
C GLY A 113 -11.38 14.30 5.47
N LEU A 114 -10.56 15.32 5.50
CA LEU A 114 -10.66 16.53 4.70
C LEU A 114 -9.47 16.61 3.73
N PRO A 115 -9.60 16.09 2.50
CA PRO A 115 -8.51 16.15 1.54
C PRO A 115 -8.33 17.58 1.00
N ILE A 116 -7.09 18.04 1.02
CA ILE A 116 -6.63 19.26 0.38
C ILE A 116 -5.88 18.85 -0.88
N ARG A 117 -6.49 19.07 -2.03
CA ARG A 117 -5.94 18.63 -3.32
C ARG A 117 -4.94 19.63 -3.85
N ILE A 118 -3.72 19.19 -4.15
CA ILE A 118 -2.77 19.93 -4.98
C ILE A 118 -2.78 19.28 -6.36
N GLU A 119 -3.36 19.97 -7.32
CA GLU A 119 -3.53 19.45 -8.68
C GLU A 119 -2.36 19.86 -9.57
N ALA A 120 -1.88 18.92 -10.38
CA ALA A 120 -0.94 19.17 -11.46
C ALA A 120 -1.52 18.63 -12.78
N PRO A 121 -1.12 19.17 -13.94
CA PRO A 121 -1.51 18.63 -15.23
C PRO A 121 -1.13 17.15 -15.35
N TRP A 122 -1.96 16.36 -16.02
CA TRP A 122 -1.68 14.95 -16.25
C TRP A 122 -0.34 14.76 -16.98
N GLY A 123 0.53 13.94 -16.40
CA GLY A 123 1.90 13.73 -16.87
C GLY A 123 2.95 14.62 -16.18
N ALA A 124 2.53 15.64 -15.44
CA ALA A 124 3.41 16.44 -14.59
C ALA A 124 3.48 15.89 -13.16
N THR A 125 4.50 16.31 -12.43
CA THR A 125 4.68 16.01 -11.00
C THR A 125 4.10 17.13 -10.13
N ILE A 126 3.85 16.82 -8.87
CA ILE A 126 3.48 17.82 -7.86
C ILE A 126 4.77 18.55 -7.42
N PRO A 127 4.86 19.88 -7.57
CA PRO A 127 6.03 20.63 -7.12
C PRO A 127 6.17 20.59 -5.58
N ILE A 128 7.38 20.40 -5.09
CA ILE A 128 7.65 20.37 -3.65
C ILE A 128 7.32 21.69 -2.98
N GLU A 129 7.52 22.80 -3.68
CA GLU A 129 7.18 24.14 -3.22
C GLU A 129 5.69 24.32 -2.98
N ALA A 130 4.84 23.65 -3.79
CA ALA A 130 3.39 23.66 -3.59
C ALA A 130 3.00 22.85 -2.34
N LEU A 131 3.69 21.74 -2.05
CA LEU A 131 3.51 20.98 -0.82
C LEU A 131 3.92 21.81 0.40
N GLU A 132 5.06 22.48 0.36
CA GLU A 132 5.57 23.33 1.44
C GLU A 132 4.61 24.48 1.76
N GLN A 133 4.17 25.20 0.73
CA GLN A 133 3.21 26.32 0.88
C GLN A 133 1.90 25.83 1.50
N GLU A 134 1.39 24.68 1.06
CA GLU A 134 0.12 24.16 1.55
C GLU A 134 0.24 23.62 2.99
N LEU A 135 1.34 22.97 3.34
CA LEU A 135 1.64 22.54 4.71
C LEU A 135 1.67 23.73 5.69
N ALA A 136 2.33 24.80 5.29
CA ALA A 136 2.39 26.03 6.11
C ALA A 136 1.02 26.71 6.27
N ARG A 137 0.22 26.74 5.18
CA ARG A 137 -1.09 27.41 5.15
C ARG A 137 -2.17 26.65 5.91
N SER A 138 -2.16 25.33 5.83
CA SER A 138 -3.26 24.48 6.26
C SER A 138 -3.02 23.75 7.58
N ALA A 139 -1.95 24.09 8.31
CA ALA A 139 -1.64 23.43 9.60
C ALA A 139 -2.81 23.49 10.60
N PRO A 140 -3.03 22.45 11.41
CA PRO A 140 -2.32 21.16 11.39
C PRO A 140 -2.77 20.27 10.23
N VAL A 141 -1.82 19.59 9.60
CA VAL A 141 -2.04 18.61 8.54
C VAL A 141 -1.65 17.21 9.06
N LYS A 142 -2.53 16.25 8.96
CA LYS A 142 -2.28 14.88 9.44
C LYS A 142 -1.30 14.13 8.53
N ALA A 143 -1.47 14.26 7.22
CA ALA A 143 -0.66 13.54 6.25
C ALA A 143 -0.53 14.28 4.92
N VAL A 144 0.60 14.02 4.23
CA VAL A 144 0.76 14.24 2.79
C VAL A 144 0.68 12.87 2.11
N VAL A 145 -0.13 12.77 1.07
CA VAL A 145 -0.40 11.51 0.37
C VAL A 145 -0.07 11.67 -1.11
N LEU A 146 0.86 10.87 -1.62
CA LEU A 146 1.37 10.97 -2.98
C LEU A 146 1.39 9.63 -3.69
N VAL A 147 1.17 9.64 -5.00
CA VAL A 147 1.38 8.49 -5.88
C VAL A 147 2.79 8.59 -6.44
N HIS A 148 3.66 7.60 -6.16
CA HIS A 148 5.05 7.61 -6.64
C HIS A 148 5.13 7.44 -8.16
N ALA A 149 4.42 6.45 -8.73
CA ALA A 149 4.30 6.28 -10.18
C ALA A 149 2.82 6.25 -10.57
N GLU A 150 2.34 7.36 -11.14
CA GLU A 150 0.92 7.49 -11.52
C GLU A 150 0.65 6.70 -12.81
N THR A 151 0.02 5.56 -12.65
CA THR A 151 -0.24 4.59 -13.73
C THR A 151 -1.01 5.19 -14.91
N SER A 152 -1.96 6.09 -14.63
CA SER A 152 -2.85 6.66 -15.65
C SER A 152 -2.18 7.68 -16.54
N THR A 153 -1.04 8.24 -16.12
CA THR A 153 -0.35 9.32 -16.83
C THR A 153 1.12 9.06 -17.12
N GLY A 154 1.72 8.07 -16.44
CA GLY A 154 3.15 7.75 -16.54
C GLY A 154 4.05 8.72 -15.78
N ALA A 155 3.51 9.64 -14.97
CA ALA A 155 4.30 10.55 -14.17
C ALA A 155 5.02 9.81 -13.03
N LEU A 156 6.31 10.08 -12.85
CA LEU A 156 7.11 9.63 -11.71
C LEU A 156 7.35 10.81 -10.77
N GLN A 157 6.80 10.74 -9.56
CA GLN A 157 6.87 11.78 -8.53
C GLN A 157 8.18 11.66 -7.75
N PRO A 158 9.06 12.68 -7.74
CA PRO A 158 10.21 12.74 -6.84
C PRO A 158 9.75 12.76 -5.37
N LEU A 159 10.42 11.98 -4.50
CA LEU A 159 10.03 11.83 -3.10
C LEU A 159 11.17 12.11 -2.11
N GLU A 160 12.40 12.34 -2.59
CA GLU A 160 13.63 12.38 -1.80
C GLU A 160 13.56 13.35 -0.62
N ASP A 161 13.02 14.55 -0.83
CA ASP A 161 12.95 15.61 0.16
C ASP A 161 11.58 15.73 0.86
N VAL A 162 10.57 15.02 0.37
CA VAL A 162 9.19 15.17 0.86
C VAL A 162 9.04 14.70 2.29
N GLY A 163 9.71 13.62 2.69
CA GLY A 163 9.63 13.11 4.06
C GLY A 163 10.24 14.07 5.09
N ALA A 164 11.34 14.76 4.74
CA ALA A 164 11.93 15.77 5.60
C ALA A 164 10.98 16.96 5.77
N LEU A 165 10.36 17.40 4.67
CA LEU A 165 9.35 18.46 4.67
C LEU A 165 8.14 18.07 5.54
N CYS A 166 7.59 16.86 5.38
CA CYS A 166 6.48 16.38 6.20
C CYS A 166 6.83 16.37 7.69
N ARG A 167 8.04 15.91 8.05
CA ARG A 167 8.49 15.89 9.45
C ARG A 167 8.62 17.29 10.05
N ALA A 168 9.08 18.28 9.28
CA ALA A 168 9.16 19.66 9.75
C ALA A 168 7.79 20.27 10.11
N HIS A 169 6.71 19.74 9.56
CA HIS A 169 5.33 20.15 9.81
C HIS A 169 4.51 19.16 10.65
N ASP A 170 5.16 18.16 11.26
CA ASP A 170 4.53 17.07 12.01
C ASP A 170 3.46 16.28 11.22
N ALA A 171 3.55 16.30 9.90
CA ALA A 171 2.68 15.52 9.01
C ALA A 171 3.31 14.16 8.66
N LEU A 172 2.48 13.12 8.47
CA LEU A 172 2.91 11.82 7.97
C LEU A 172 3.11 11.86 6.45
N LEU A 173 4.05 11.09 5.93
CA LEU A 173 4.16 10.84 4.49
C LEU A 173 3.59 9.47 4.14
N ILE A 174 2.55 9.43 3.31
CA ILE A 174 1.90 8.22 2.79
C ILE A 174 2.17 8.11 1.29
N VAL A 175 2.67 6.96 0.84
CA VAL A 175 3.05 6.76 -0.56
C VAL A 175 2.34 5.56 -1.17
N ASP A 176 1.69 5.79 -2.31
CA ASP A 176 1.24 4.75 -3.22
C ASP A 176 2.42 4.33 -4.12
N ALA A 177 2.96 3.14 -3.90
CA ALA A 177 4.01 2.55 -4.72
C ALA A 177 3.50 1.32 -5.52
N VAL A 178 2.19 1.29 -5.82
CA VAL A 178 1.58 0.13 -6.50
C VAL A 178 2.27 -0.18 -7.82
N THR A 179 2.63 0.83 -8.60
CA THR A 179 3.20 0.64 -9.95
C THR A 179 4.73 0.74 -9.95
N SER A 180 5.34 1.22 -8.87
CA SER A 180 6.80 1.43 -8.80
C SER A 180 7.57 0.34 -8.05
N LEU A 181 7.00 -0.22 -6.97
CA LEU A 181 7.70 -1.19 -6.12
C LEU A 181 8.12 -2.44 -6.91
N GLY A 182 9.42 -2.72 -6.89
CA GLY A 182 10.03 -3.82 -7.63
C GLY A 182 10.37 -3.50 -9.09
N GLY A 183 9.95 -2.34 -9.60
CA GLY A 183 10.31 -1.86 -10.94
C GLY A 183 11.37 -0.78 -10.94
N ILE A 184 11.34 0.06 -9.92
CA ILE A 184 12.32 1.12 -9.63
C ILE A 184 12.55 1.18 -8.13
N PRO A 185 13.64 1.83 -7.64
CA PRO A 185 13.88 1.98 -6.21
C PRO A 185 12.71 2.69 -5.49
N VAL A 186 12.35 2.17 -4.30
CA VAL A 186 11.43 2.78 -3.35
C VAL A 186 12.15 2.78 -2.01
N GLU A 187 12.75 3.91 -1.65
CA GLU A 187 13.66 4.06 -0.52
C GLU A 187 12.91 4.53 0.73
N VAL A 188 12.11 3.64 1.33
CA VAL A 188 11.16 4.01 2.40
C VAL A 188 11.85 4.71 3.56
N ASP A 189 12.95 4.16 4.07
CA ASP A 189 13.66 4.76 5.21
C ASP A 189 14.38 6.06 4.82
N THR A 190 15.09 6.05 3.69
CA THR A 190 15.87 7.20 3.24
C THR A 190 14.96 8.39 2.91
N TRP A 191 13.83 8.14 2.25
CA TRP A 191 12.86 9.19 1.92
C TRP A 191 11.92 9.53 3.07
N GLY A 192 12.03 8.83 4.20
CA GLY A 192 11.25 9.09 5.41
C GLY A 192 9.76 8.87 5.25
N ILE A 193 9.37 7.84 4.51
CA ILE A 193 7.98 7.47 4.29
C ILE A 193 7.41 6.80 5.54
N ASP A 194 6.26 7.26 6.02
CA ASP A 194 5.59 6.71 7.21
C ASP A 194 4.68 5.53 6.90
N ALA A 195 4.08 5.50 5.72
CA ALA A 195 3.34 4.34 5.23
C ALA A 195 3.47 4.22 3.71
N CYS A 196 3.76 3.01 3.24
CA CYS A 196 3.87 2.70 1.82
C CYS A 196 3.14 1.40 1.51
N TYR A 197 2.42 1.35 0.40
CA TYR A 197 1.74 0.14 -0.06
C TYR A 197 1.95 -0.10 -1.54
N SER A 198 1.75 -1.35 -1.95
CA SER A 198 1.87 -1.79 -3.34
C SER A 198 0.83 -2.86 -3.69
N GLY A 199 0.97 -3.46 -4.86
CA GLY A 199 0.14 -4.58 -5.32
C GLY A 199 0.97 -5.60 -6.08
N THR A 200 0.77 -6.88 -5.79
CA THR A 200 1.60 -7.98 -6.32
C THR A 200 1.51 -8.15 -7.83
N GLN A 201 0.39 -7.74 -8.46
CA GLN A 201 0.16 -7.92 -9.90
C GLN A 201 0.85 -6.89 -10.79
N LYS A 202 1.66 -6.00 -10.23
CA LYS A 202 2.43 -4.98 -10.95
C LYS A 202 3.88 -5.46 -11.15
N CYS A 203 4.86 -4.64 -10.81
CA CYS A 203 6.27 -4.98 -11.05
C CYS A 203 6.78 -6.17 -10.24
N LEU A 204 6.09 -6.57 -9.17
CA LEU A 204 6.41 -7.79 -8.43
C LEU A 204 6.07 -9.08 -9.19
N SER A 205 5.40 -9.00 -10.32
CA SER A 205 5.13 -10.13 -11.25
C SER A 205 4.50 -11.36 -10.61
N CYS A 206 3.59 -11.12 -9.66
CA CYS A 206 2.77 -12.16 -9.02
C CYS A 206 1.30 -11.99 -9.41
N PRO A 207 0.43 -12.98 -9.16
CA PRO A 207 -1.01 -12.79 -9.31
C PRO A 207 -1.56 -11.69 -8.41
N PRO A 208 -2.68 -11.03 -8.79
CA PRO A 208 -3.40 -10.15 -7.88
C PRO A 208 -3.92 -10.94 -6.66
N GLY A 209 -3.99 -10.29 -5.50
CA GLY A 209 -4.53 -10.90 -4.28
C GLY A 209 -3.79 -10.51 -3.01
N LEU A 210 -2.60 -9.93 -3.13
CA LEU A 210 -1.86 -9.40 -2.00
C LEU A 210 -1.44 -7.94 -2.24
N ALA A 211 -1.46 -7.15 -1.17
CA ALA A 211 -0.94 -5.80 -1.11
C ALA A 211 0.24 -5.76 -0.13
N PRO A 212 1.49 -5.73 -0.63
CA PRO A 212 2.65 -5.42 0.20
C PRO A 212 2.45 -4.07 0.87
N LEU A 213 2.75 -4.00 2.16
CA LEU A 213 2.53 -2.81 3.00
C LEU A 213 3.65 -2.69 4.03
N THR A 214 4.13 -1.47 4.25
CA THR A 214 5.04 -1.14 5.34
C THR A 214 4.59 0.12 6.05
N VAL A 215 4.71 0.15 7.38
CA VAL A 215 4.39 1.33 8.20
C VAL A 215 5.51 1.57 9.19
N SER A 216 5.99 2.81 9.25
CA SER A 216 7.05 3.25 10.15
C SER A 216 6.62 3.16 11.63
N PRO A 217 7.57 3.14 12.59
CA PRO A 217 7.24 3.26 14.01
C PRO A 217 6.39 4.49 14.34
N ARG A 218 6.62 5.62 13.63
CA ARG A 218 5.83 6.85 13.75
C ARG A 218 4.40 6.65 13.25
N GLY A 219 4.23 6.00 12.08
CA GLY A 219 2.93 5.64 11.53
C GLY A 219 2.17 4.67 12.44
N MET A 220 2.84 3.63 12.95
CA MET A 220 2.24 2.69 13.92
C MET A 220 1.88 3.39 15.24
N GLY A 221 2.68 4.35 15.69
CA GLY A 221 2.36 5.21 16.83
C GLY A 221 1.06 5.99 16.60
N ALA A 222 0.88 6.58 15.42
CA ALA A 222 -0.35 7.30 15.06
C ALA A 222 -1.57 6.37 15.03
N ILE A 223 -1.41 5.15 14.52
CA ILE A 223 -2.49 4.13 14.52
C ILE A 223 -2.91 3.77 15.95
N ARG A 224 -1.95 3.52 16.85
CA ARG A 224 -2.22 3.17 18.25
C ARG A 224 -2.82 4.32 19.07
N GLN A 225 -2.57 5.56 18.67
CA GLN A 225 -3.07 6.77 19.34
C GLN A 225 -4.40 7.29 18.78
N ARG A 226 -5.08 6.52 17.94
CA ARG A 226 -6.39 6.90 17.38
C ARG A 226 -7.39 7.21 18.49
N ARG A 227 -8.24 8.20 18.22
CA ARG A 227 -9.36 8.58 19.13
C ARG A 227 -10.46 7.53 19.13
N ALA A 228 -10.61 6.78 18.02
CA ALA A 228 -11.59 5.71 17.87
C ALA A 228 -10.97 4.50 17.14
N PRO A 229 -11.47 3.28 17.37
CA PRO A 229 -11.06 2.12 16.61
C PRO A 229 -11.21 2.34 15.09
N CYS A 230 -10.40 1.64 14.29
CA CYS A 230 -10.59 1.63 12.85
C CYS A 230 -12.01 1.15 12.51
N HIS A 231 -12.71 1.85 11.62
CA HIS A 231 -14.08 1.50 11.24
C HIS A 231 -14.17 0.16 10.47
N SER A 232 -13.06 -0.27 9.86
CA SER A 232 -12.96 -1.57 9.20
C SER A 232 -12.27 -2.56 10.12
N TRP A 233 -13.00 -3.52 10.67
CA TRP A 233 -12.39 -4.59 11.46
C TRP A 233 -11.37 -5.40 10.64
N TYR A 234 -11.70 -5.73 9.40
CA TYR A 234 -10.84 -6.52 8.52
C TYR A 234 -9.53 -5.82 8.13
N LEU A 235 -9.57 -4.51 7.96
CA LEU A 235 -8.41 -3.71 7.59
C LEU A 235 -7.76 -2.98 8.79
N ASP A 236 -8.12 -3.33 10.01
CA ASP A 236 -7.51 -2.76 11.21
C ASP A 236 -6.05 -3.24 11.35
N LEU A 237 -5.11 -2.33 11.04
CA LEU A 237 -3.68 -2.64 11.05
C LEU A 237 -3.15 -2.91 12.46
N SER A 238 -3.83 -2.48 13.51
CA SER A 238 -3.45 -2.83 14.88
C SER A 238 -3.72 -4.30 15.19
N LEU A 239 -4.87 -4.82 14.76
CA LEU A 239 -5.22 -6.24 14.90
C LEU A 239 -4.36 -7.12 13.99
N ILE A 240 -4.10 -6.66 12.77
CA ILE A 240 -3.23 -7.37 11.82
C ILE A 240 -1.80 -7.43 12.35
N ALA A 241 -1.30 -6.37 12.99
CA ALA A 241 0.03 -6.34 13.59
C ALA A 241 0.20 -7.42 14.68
N ASP A 242 -0.84 -7.68 15.48
CA ASP A 242 -0.81 -8.73 16.50
C ASP A 242 -0.65 -10.13 15.90
N TYR A 243 -1.19 -10.38 14.71
CA TYR A 243 -1.02 -11.64 13.98
C TYR A 243 0.35 -11.76 13.29
N TRP A 244 0.87 -10.65 12.74
CA TRP A 244 2.17 -10.61 12.06
C TRP A 244 3.36 -10.45 13.02
N ASN A 245 3.10 -10.28 14.31
CA ASN A 245 4.11 -10.21 15.36
C ASN A 245 4.73 -11.60 15.60
N ASP A 246 6.06 -11.70 15.60
CA ASP A 246 6.79 -12.95 15.81
C ASP A 246 6.91 -13.38 17.29
N HIS A 247 6.57 -12.48 18.24
CA HIS A 247 6.66 -12.74 19.68
C HIS A 247 5.39 -13.31 20.30
N SER A 248 4.20 -12.95 19.84
CA SER A 248 2.94 -13.30 20.52
C SER A 248 1.77 -13.63 19.58
N ARG A 249 2.00 -13.80 18.31
CA ARG A 249 1.01 -14.11 17.25
C ARG A 249 -0.42 -14.36 17.72
N ALA A 250 -1.18 -13.29 17.89
CA ALA A 250 -2.59 -13.38 18.17
C ALA A 250 -3.35 -13.88 16.93
N TYR A 251 -4.41 -14.63 17.17
CA TYR A 251 -5.30 -15.07 16.11
C TYR A 251 -6.02 -13.87 15.49
N HIS A 252 -5.83 -13.68 14.19
CA HIS A 252 -6.55 -12.67 13.41
C HIS A 252 -6.67 -13.12 11.95
N HIS A 253 -7.84 -12.90 11.34
CA HIS A 253 -8.09 -13.13 9.91
C HIS A 253 -9.28 -12.31 9.42
#